data_d88d0beb34820d24324506edb9ee528e
#
_entry.id   d88d0beb34820d24324506edb9ee528e
#
_cell.length_a   1.000
_cell.length_b   1.000
_cell.length_c   1.000
_cell.angle_alpha   90.00
_cell.angle_beta   90.00
_cell.angle_gamma   90.00
#
_symmetry.space_group_name_H-M   'P 1'
#
loop_
_entity.id
_entity.type
_entity.pdbx_description
1 polymer ?
#
loop_
_entity_poly.entity_id
_entity_poly.type
_entity_poly.pdbx_seq_one_letter_code
_entity_poly.pdbx_strand_id
1 'polypeptide(L)'
;MSPLSVRDDLKDLHPYGAPQIDVPVRLNTNENPYPPSPRLRQAVADAVAEAAATLNRYPDRDAVELRKDLADYLGHGLTAAQIWAANGSNEVIQQLLQAFGGPGRRALGFEPGYSMHSLIARVTCTGWVSAARDEDFSLDPERAARVIDEHQPDLTFLTSPNNPTGTAAPIELIEAVCVAAPGLVVVDEAYAEFAREGTPSALTLLPRYPHLVVTRTMSKAFAMAGARIGYLAAAPEVIEKLLLVRLPYHLSAVTQAVARAALALAAEPLATVTKLRTERDGLVAWLRHRGLSVADSDANFVLFGEFDSRHAVWQGLLDRGVLVREVGPPRWLRVTVGTPQEMAAFKSALDEVLSST
;
A
#
# COMPACT_ATOMS: atom_id res chain seq x y z
N MET A 1 -23.48 -11.42 33.42
CA MET A 1 -22.67 -12.15 32.43
C MET A 1 -21.29 -11.52 32.44
N SER A 2 -20.22 -12.29 32.63
CA SER A 2 -18.86 -11.77 32.45
C SER A 2 -18.72 -11.24 31.02
N PRO A 3 -18.17 -10.05 30.78
CA PRO A 3 -17.96 -9.59 29.42
C PRO A 3 -17.07 -10.60 28.68
N LEU A 4 -17.37 -10.83 27.39
CA LEU A 4 -16.53 -11.66 26.56
C LEU A 4 -15.10 -11.12 26.57
N SER A 5 -14.13 -11.93 26.98
CA SER A 5 -12.73 -11.53 27.01
C SER A 5 -12.09 -11.75 25.64
N VAL A 6 -11.42 -10.72 25.11
CA VAL A 6 -10.50 -10.87 23.98
C VAL A 6 -9.11 -11.25 24.49
N ARG A 7 -8.23 -11.68 23.60
CA ARG A 7 -6.81 -11.90 23.92
C ARG A 7 -6.19 -10.66 24.54
N ASP A 8 -5.29 -10.82 25.49
CA ASP A 8 -4.69 -9.70 26.24
C ASP A 8 -3.98 -8.68 25.34
N ASP A 9 -3.30 -9.18 24.30
CA ASP A 9 -2.59 -8.36 23.32
C ASP A 9 -3.50 -7.55 22.38
N LEU A 10 -4.82 -7.78 22.41
CA LEU A 10 -5.80 -7.05 21.59
C LEU A 10 -6.64 -6.05 22.39
N LYS A 11 -6.55 -6.05 23.73
CA LYS A 11 -7.43 -5.24 24.60
C LYS A 11 -7.36 -3.73 24.34
N ASP A 12 -6.17 -3.23 23.99
CA ASP A 12 -5.92 -1.81 23.75
C ASP A 12 -6.03 -1.42 22.28
N LEU A 13 -6.42 -2.35 21.40
CA LEU A 13 -6.59 -2.05 19.98
C LEU A 13 -7.95 -1.41 19.72
N HIS A 14 -7.93 -0.36 18.93
CA HIS A 14 -9.13 0.19 18.32
C HIS A 14 -9.27 -0.32 16.90
N PRO A 15 -10.52 -0.56 16.42
CA PRO A 15 -10.75 -0.95 15.03
C PRO A 15 -10.10 0.04 14.07
N TYR A 16 -9.26 -0.46 13.15
CA TYR A 16 -8.71 0.38 12.10
C TYR A 16 -9.84 0.84 11.17
N GLY A 17 -9.87 2.12 10.88
CA GLY A 17 -10.81 2.68 9.92
C GLY A 17 -10.35 4.08 9.45
N ALA A 18 -10.42 4.31 8.14
CA ALA A 18 -10.43 5.67 7.63
C ALA A 18 -11.82 6.26 7.90
N PRO A 19 -11.95 7.53 8.31
CA PRO A 19 -13.25 8.17 8.40
C PRO A 19 -14.02 8.02 7.09
N GLN A 20 -15.26 7.52 7.18
CA GLN A 20 -16.21 7.43 6.07
C GLN A 20 -17.29 8.49 6.27
N ILE A 21 -16.96 9.72 5.93
CA ILE A 21 -17.83 10.87 6.06
C ILE A 21 -18.34 11.23 4.67
N ASP A 22 -19.63 11.46 4.53
CA ASP A 22 -20.23 11.86 3.26
C ASP A 22 -20.02 13.35 3.04
N VAL A 23 -19.04 13.64 2.19
CA VAL A 23 -18.67 15.01 1.77
C VAL A 23 -18.37 15.06 0.28
N PRO A 24 -18.49 16.22 -0.37
CA PRO A 24 -18.26 16.35 -1.80
C PRO A 24 -16.87 15.91 -2.27
N VAL A 25 -15.82 16.14 -1.48
CA VAL A 25 -14.43 15.89 -1.87
C VAL A 25 -13.76 14.96 -0.85
N ARG A 26 -13.51 13.71 -1.25
CA ARG A 26 -12.92 12.65 -0.40
C ARG A 26 -11.50 12.33 -0.83
N LEU A 27 -10.51 12.82 -0.08
CA LEU A 27 -9.09 12.71 -0.37
C LEU A 27 -8.31 12.03 0.77
N ASN A 28 -8.91 11.05 1.45
CA ASN A 28 -8.37 10.47 2.69
C ASN A 28 -7.86 9.03 2.57
N THR A 29 -8.18 8.29 1.50
CA THR A 29 -7.93 6.83 1.40
C THR A 29 -6.98 6.39 0.29
N ASN A 30 -6.35 7.35 -0.41
CA ASN A 30 -5.41 7.09 -1.51
C ASN A 30 -6.05 6.25 -2.64
N GLU A 31 -7.32 6.50 -2.93
CA GLU A 31 -8.00 5.90 -4.07
C GLU A 31 -7.62 6.62 -5.36
N ASN A 32 -7.77 5.95 -6.49
CA ASN A 32 -7.68 6.58 -7.80
C ASN A 32 -9.03 7.30 -8.06
N PRO A 33 -9.05 8.62 -8.28
CA PRO A 33 -10.30 9.38 -8.46
C PRO A 33 -10.98 9.11 -9.81
N TYR A 34 -10.25 8.53 -10.75
CA TYR A 34 -10.79 8.21 -12.08
C TYR A 34 -11.47 6.85 -12.07
N PRO A 35 -12.76 6.76 -12.42
CA PRO A 35 -13.42 5.47 -12.54
C PRO A 35 -12.82 4.66 -13.71
N PRO A 36 -12.96 3.32 -13.69
CA PRO A 36 -12.58 2.49 -14.81
C PRO A 36 -13.25 2.95 -16.12
N SER A 37 -12.52 2.88 -17.24
CA SER A 37 -13.00 3.28 -18.56
C SER A 37 -14.27 2.51 -18.97
N PRO A 38 -15.09 2.99 -19.89
CA PRO A 38 -16.22 2.25 -20.42
C PRO A 38 -15.83 0.86 -20.98
N ARG A 39 -14.68 0.78 -21.67
CA ARG A 39 -14.15 -0.48 -22.21
C ARG A 39 -13.75 -1.45 -21.10
N LEU A 40 -13.04 -0.97 -20.07
CA LEU A 40 -12.64 -1.79 -18.93
C LEU A 40 -13.88 -2.25 -18.13
N ARG A 41 -14.87 -1.37 -17.94
CA ARG A 41 -16.14 -1.74 -17.27
C ARG A 41 -16.88 -2.84 -18.02
N GLN A 42 -16.91 -2.76 -19.37
CA GLN A 42 -17.55 -3.80 -20.18
C GLN A 42 -16.79 -5.13 -20.08
N ALA A 43 -15.46 -5.11 -20.21
CA ALA A 43 -14.63 -6.30 -20.07
C ALA A 43 -14.78 -6.97 -18.69
N VAL A 44 -14.86 -6.17 -17.63
CA VAL A 44 -15.14 -6.69 -16.27
C VAL A 44 -16.55 -7.29 -16.18
N ALA A 45 -17.56 -6.62 -16.76
CA ALA A 45 -18.94 -7.13 -16.73
C ALA A 45 -19.04 -8.49 -17.47
N ASP A 46 -18.42 -8.61 -18.63
CA ASP A 46 -18.41 -9.85 -19.42
C ASP A 46 -17.69 -10.98 -18.66
N ALA A 47 -16.52 -10.70 -18.09
CA ALA A 47 -15.76 -11.66 -17.29
C ALA A 47 -16.53 -12.14 -16.04
N VAL A 48 -17.24 -11.22 -15.38
CA VAL A 48 -18.09 -11.56 -14.22
C VAL A 48 -19.31 -12.39 -14.65
N ALA A 49 -19.94 -12.08 -15.79
CA ALA A 49 -21.06 -12.85 -16.33
C ALA A 49 -20.63 -14.30 -16.66
N GLU A 50 -19.46 -14.49 -17.25
CA GLU A 50 -18.89 -15.82 -17.50
C GLU A 50 -18.59 -16.56 -16.19
N ALA A 51 -17.94 -15.92 -15.23
CA ALA A 51 -17.67 -16.52 -13.92
C ALA A 51 -18.95 -16.89 -13.17
N ALA A 52 -20.01 -16.09 -13.31
CA ALA A 52 -21.30 -16.32 -12.66
C ALA A 52 -21.96 -17.66 -13.09
N ALA A 53 -21.71 -18.11 -14.30
CA ALA A 53 -22.26 -19.39 -14.81
C ALA A 53 -21.72 -20.63 -14.04
N THR A 54 -20.62 -20.47 -13.31
CA THR A 54 -19.95 -21.58 -12.59
C THR A 54 -19.86 -21.37 -11.08
N LEU A 55 -20.55 -20.37 -10.51
CA LEU A 55 -20.49 -20.04 -9.07
C LEU A 55 -20.98 -21.16 -8.12
N ASN A 56 -21.66 -22.18 -8.64
CA ASN A 56 -21.99 -23.38 -7.90
C ASN A 56 -20.80 -24.34 -7.67
N ARG A 57 -19.62 -23.98 -8.18
CA ARG A 57 -18.36 -24.72 -8.01
C ARG A 57 -17.32 -23.83 -7.35
N TYR A 58 -16.38 -24.44 -6.63
CA TYR A 58 -15.22 -23.75 -6.12
C TYR A 58 -14.36 -23.20 -7.26
N PRO A 59 -13.71 -22.04 -7.06
CA PRO A 59 -12.80 -21.45 -8.04
C PRO A 59 -11.53 -22.29 -8.22
N ASP A 60 -10.69 -21.91 -9.21
CA ASP A 60 -9.31 -22.39 -9.22
C ASP A 60 -8.62 -22.02 -7.90
N ARG A 61 -8.28 -23.08 -7.15
CA ARG A 61 -7.69 -22.96 -5.81
C ARG A 61 -6.37 -22.21 -5.81
N ASP A 62 -5.58 -22.38 -6.84
CA ASP A 62 -4.21 -21.87 -6.93
C ASP A 62 -4.12 -20.61 -7.84
N ALA A 63 -5.26 -20.17 -8.41
CA ALA A 63 -5.37 -18.99 -9.28
C ALA A 63 -4.30 -18.95 -10.37
N VAL A 64 -4.05 -20.10 -11.03
CA VAL A 64 -2.90 -20.31 -11.93
C VAL A 64 -2.88 -19.31 -13.06
N GLU A 65 -4.00 -19.11 -13.74
CA GLU A 65 -4.08 -18.16 -14.86
C GLU A 65 -3.88 -16.71 -14.43
N LEU A 66 -4.45 -16.33 -13.27
CA LEU A 66 -4.21 -14.99 -12.71
C LEU A 66 -2.72 -14.79 -12.35
N ARG A 67 -2.06 -15.80 -11.78
CA ARG A 67 -0.64 -15.73 -11.45
C ARG A 67 0.24 -15.61 -12.68
N LYS A 68 -0.12 -16.23 -13.82
CA LYS A 68 0.55 -16.04 -15.11
C LYS A 68 0.36 -14.59 -15.59
N ASP A 69 -0.88 -14.11 -15.64
CA ASP A 69 -1.19 -12.76 -16.09
C ASP A 69 -0.47 -11.69 -15.25
N LEU A 70 -0.33 -11.91 -13.92
CA LEU A 70 0.43 -11.03 -13.03
C LEU A 70 1.94 -11.10 -13.27
N ALA A 71 2.49 -12.30 -13.55
CA ALA A 71 3.90 -12.46 -13.89
C ALA A 71 4.24 -11.72 -15.20
N ASP A 72 3.39 -11.87 -16.21
CA ASP A 72 3.54 -11.18 -17.50
C ASP A 72 3.44 -9.66 -17.33
N TYR A 73 2.50 -9.18 -16.51
CA TYR A 73 2.36 -7.74 -16.20
C TYR A 73 3.59 -7.18 -15.48
N LEU A 74 4.12 -7.90 -14.50
CA LEU A 74 5.30 -7.46 -13.75
C LEU A 74 6.58 -7.52 -14.60
N GLY A 75 6.65 -8.44 -15.55
CA GLY A 75 7.86 -8.64 -16.37
C GLY A 75 9.01 -9.25 -15.57
N HIS A 76 10.21 -8.72 -15.73
CA HIS A 76 11.45 -9.14 -15.03
C HIS A 76 11.78 -10.63 -15.14
N GLY A 77 11.21 -11.35 -16.15
CA GLY A 77 11.40 -12.78 -16.31
C GLY A 77 10.70 -13.64 -15.25
N LEU A 78 9.75 -13.07 -14.54
CA LEU A 78 8.97 -13.77 -13.52
C LEU A 78 8.04 -14.81 -14.13
N THR A 79 7.77 -15.86 -13.35
CA THR A 79 6.85 -16.94 -13.71
C THR A 79 5.73 -17.05 -12.69
N ALA A 80 4.65 -17.75 -13.03
CA ALA A 80 3.55 -18.01 -12.09
C ALA A 80 4.01 -18.67 -10.78
N ALA A 81 5.10 -19.43 -10.79
CA ALA A 81 5.66 -20.06 -9.59
C ALA A 81 6.17 -19.03 -8.56
N GLN A 82 6.52 -17.83 -9.01
CA GLN A 82 7.05 -16.73 -8.20
C GLN A 82 5.96 -15.73 -7.78
N ILE A 83 4.72 -15.91 -8.19
CA ILE A 83 3.62 -15.00 -7.90
C ILE A 83 2.64 -15.63 -6.92
N TRP A 84 2.14 -14.83 -6.00
CA TRP A 84 1.02 -15.14 -5.14
C TRP A 84 -0.03 -14.03 -5.18
N ALA A 85 -1.32 -14.38 -5.12
CA ALA A 85 -2.42 -13.42 -5.13
C ALA A 85 -3.39 -13.68 -3.95
N ALA A 86 -3.96 -12.60 -3.39
CA ALA A 86 -4.90 -12.65 -2.27
C ALA A 86 -5.88 -11.45 -2.28
N ASN A 87 -6.78 -11.37 -1.30
CA ASN A 87 -7.82 -10.33 -1.21
C ASN A 87 -7.26 -8.98 -0.73
N GLY A 88 -6.42 -8.37 -1.56
CA GLY A 88 -5.66 -7.16 -1.28
C GLY A 88 -4.31 -7.44 -0.61
N SER A 89 -3.39 -6.46 -0.68
CA SER A 89 -2.05 -6.61 -0.11
C SER A 89 -2.05 -6.87 1.40
N ASN A 90 -3.06 -6.41 2.13
CA ASN A 90 -3.16 -6.70 3.58
C ASN A 90 -3.31 -8.20 3.87
N GLU A 91 -4.08 -8.95 3.07
CA GLU A 91 -4.16 -10.41 3.23
C GLU A 91 -2.84 -11.08 2.84
N VAL A 92 -2.17 -10.59 1.80
CA VAL A 92 -0.82 -11.03 1.42
C VAL A 92 0.14 -10.88 2.61
N ILE A 93 0.18 -9.69 3.23
CA ILE A 93 1.01 -9.38 4.39
C ILE A 93 0.63 -10.26 5.60
N GLN A 94 -0.67 -10.47 5.82
CA GLN A 94 -1.16 -11.35 6.88
C GLN A 94 -0.67 -12.79 6.70
N GLN A 95 -0.74 -13.32 5.49
CA GLN A 95 -0.25 -14.67 5.17
C GLN A 95 1.27 -14.78 5.34
N LEU A 96 2.04 -13.75 4.96
CA LEU A 96 3.48 -13.68 5.24
C LEU A 96 3.77 -13.75 6.75
N LEU A 97 3.06 -12.94 7.55
CA LEU A 97 3.24 -12.94 9.00
C LEU A 97 2.72 -14.21 9.67
N GLN A 98 1.71 -14.89 9.11
CA GLN A 98 1.29 -16.21 9.58
C GLN A 98 2.29 -17.31 9.26
N ALA A 99 2.98 -17.24 8.12
CA ALA A 99 3.95 -18.24 7.70
C ALA A 99 5.34 -18.05 8.32
N PHE A 100 5.78 -16.82 8.49
CA PHE A 100 7.15 -16.49 8.88
C PHE A 100 7.26 -15.77 10.23
N GLY A 101 6.15 -15.22 10.76
CA GLY A 101 6.03 -14.60 12.07
C GLY A 101 5.48 -15.58 13.13
N GLY A 102 4.78 -15.01 14.12
CA GLY A 102 4.13 -15.76 15.20
C GLY A 102 4.78 -15.58 16.56
N PRO A 103 4.35 -16.35 17.57
CA PRO A 103 4.87 -16.21 18.94
C PRO A 103 6.38 -16.44 19.02
N GLY A 104 7.08 -15.53 19.70
CA GLY A 104 8.54 -15.56 19.86
C GLY A 104 9.33 -15.01 18.68
N ARG A 105 8.66 -14.67 17.56
CA ARG A 105 9.27 -14.04 16.38
C ARG A 105 9.04 -12.53 16.36
N ARG A 106 9.87 -11.83 15.59
CA ARG A 106 9.85 -10.35 15.49
C ARG A 106 9.77 -9.90 14.04
N ALA A 107 8.97 -8.88 13.83
CA ALA A 107 8.97 -8.08 12.61
C ALA A 107 9.48 -6.66 12.91
N LEU A 108 10.23 -6.07 11.99
CA LEU A 108 10.77 -4.73 12.08
C LEU A 108 10.20 -3.87 10.96
N GLY A 109 9.86 -2.61 11.26
CA GLY A 109 9.47 -1.61 10.28
C GLY A 109 10.02 -0.23 10.62
N PHE A 110 10.05 0.66 9.61
CA PHE A 110 10.61 2.02 9.71
C PHE A 110 9.49 3.06 9.75
N GLU A 111 9.40 3.78 10.88
CA GLU A 111 8.33 4.73 11.16
C GLU A 111 8.76 6.21 10.91
N PRO A 112 7.85 7.08 10.41
CA PRO A 112 6.46 6.77 10.10
C PRO A 112 6.34 5.83 8.90
N GLY A 113 5.49 4.80 9.03
CA GLY A 113 5.28 3.75 8.06
C GLY A 113 3.80 3.38 7.91
N TYR A 114 3.52 2.34 7.12
CA TYR A 114 2.15 1.86 6.93
C TYR A 114 1.67 1.11 8.16
N SER A 115 0.75 1.72 8.92
CA SER A 115 0.28 1.23 10.22
C SER A 115 -0.33 -0.17 10.21
N MET A 116 -0.77 -0.69 9.05
CA MET A 116 -1.28 -2.05 8.96
C MET A 116 -0.20 -3.11 9.14
N HIS A 117 1.07 -2.81 8.85
CA HIS A 117 2.17 -3.76 9.08
C HIS A 117 2.27 -4.14 10.56
N SER A 118 2.39 -3.15 11.45
CA SER A 118 2.45 -3.38 12.90
C SER A 118 1.14 -3.97 13.46
N LEU A 119 -0.01 -3.53 12.95
CA LEU A 119 -1.29 -4.08 13.36
C LEU A 119 -1.44 -5.55 12.98
N ILE A 120 -1.11 -5.93 11.74
CA ILE A 120 -1.17 -7.33 11.29
C ILE A 120 -0.14 -8.19 12.05
N ALA A 121 1.07 -7.67 12.30
CA ALA A 121 2.06 -8.35 13.14
C ALA A 121 1.47 -8.66 14.52
N ARG A 122 0.84 -7.69 15.17
CA ARG A 122 0.20 -7.87 16.49
C ARG A 122 -0.93 -8.91 16.45
N VAL A 123 -1.83 -8.85 15.45
CA VAL A 123 -2.95 -9.82 15.39
C VAL A 123 -2.51 -11.24 15.03
N THR A 124 -1.32 -11.40 14.43
CA THR A 124 -0.66 -12.70 14.17
C THR A 124 0.30 -13.12 15.30
N CYS A 125 0.27 -12.43 16.46
CA CYS A 125 1.15 -12.70 17.60
C CYS A 125 2.65 -12.57 17.29
N THR A 126 3.01 -11.74 16.32
CA THR A 126 4.39 -11.41 15.96
C THR A 126 4.81 -10.14 16.70
N GLY A 127 5.94 -10.15 17.40
CA GLY A 127 6.51 -8.95 18.01
C GLY A 127 6.82 -7.89 16.96
N TRP A 128 6.61 -6.60 17.30
CA TRP A 128 6.91 -5.49 16.38
C TRP A 128 8.02 -4.60 16.95
N VAL A 129 9.03 -4.33 16.13
CA VAL A 129 10.12 -3.39 16.39
C VAL A 129 9.94 -2.19 15.48
N SER A 130 9.88 -0.99 16.06
CA SER A 130 9.82 0.27 15.31
C SER A 130 11.18 0.93 15.30
N ALA A 131 11.71 1.20 14.10
CA ALA A 131 12.88 2.02 13.87
C ALA A 131 12.46 3.39 13.28
N ALA A 132 13.14 4.46 13.66
CA ALA A 132 12.79 5.80 13.17
C ALA A 132 13.42 6.07 11.80
N ARG A 133 12.68 6.76 10.93
CA ARG A 133 13.23 7.47 9.76
C ARG A 133 13.91 8.77 10.20
N ASP A 134 14.66 9.40 9.29
CA ASP A 134 15.24 10.72 9.48
C ASP A 134 14.13 11.81 9.47
N GLU A 135 14.48 13.03 9.86
CA GLU A 135 13.55 14.18 9.93
C GLU A 135 12.95 14.52 8.57
N ASP A 136 13.69 14.30 7.48
CA ASP A 136 13.23 14.45 6.10
C ASP A 136 12.51 13.22 5.55
N PHE A 137 12.24 12.22 6.42
CA PHE A 137 11.64 10.93 6.11
C PHE A 137 12.49 9.99 5.25
N SER A 138 13.74 10.33 5.01
CA SER A 138 14.72 9.42 4.40
C SER A 138 15.10 8.29 5.37
N LEU A 139 15.87 7.35 4.89
CA LEU A 139 16.43 6.27 5.70
C LEU A 139 17.86 6.00 5.23
N ASP A 140 18.79 6.21 6.13
CA ASP A 140 20.19 5.92 5.87
C ASP A 140 20.45 4.41 5.81
N PRO A 141 21.09 3.88 4.73
CA PRO A 141 21.32 2.44 4.57
C PRO A 141 22.14 1.80 5.69
N GLU A 142 23.18 2.49 6.19
CA GLU A 142 24.05 1.96 7.25
C GLU A 142 23.29 1.91 8.58
N ARG A 143 22.45 2.93 8.85
CA ARG A 143 21.62 2.95 10.04
C ARG A 143 20.54 1.85 9.96
N ALA A 144 19.91 1.65 8.82
CA ALA A 144 18.97 0.56 8.62
C ALA A 144 19.62 -0.81 8.88
N ALA A 145 20.81 -1.03 8.33
CA ALA A 145 21.58 -2.25 8.54
C ALA A 145 21.92 -2.47 10.02
N ARG A 146 22.40 -1.41 10.73
CA ARG A 146 22.70 -1.51 12.18
C ARG A 146 21.49 -1.88 13.02
N VAL A 147 20.32 -1.28 12.75
CA VAL A 147 19.07 -1.61 13.49
C VAL A 147 18.64 -3.05 13.22
N ILE A 148 18.77 -3.53 11.99
CA ILE A 148 18.47 -4.92 11.64
C ILE A 148 19.42 -5.86 12.36
N ASP A 149 20.72 -5.58 12.39
CA ASP A 149 21.72 -6.38 13.09
C ASP A 149 21.46 -6.42 14.61
N GLU A 150 21.10 -5.30 15.22
CA GLU A 150 20.77 -5.22 16.65
C GLU A 150 19.55 -6.07 17.02
N HIS A 151 18.50 -6.02 16.19
CA HIS A 151 17.22 -6.63 16.54
C HIS A 151 17.02 -8.04 15.97
N GLN A 152 17.81 -8.46 14.97
CA GLN A 152 17.74 -9.77 14.31
C GLN A 152 16.29 -10.19 13.97
N PRO A 153 15.54 -9.39 13.18
CA PRO A 153 14.14 -9.67 12.91
C PRO A 153 13.94 -10.86 11.98
N ASP A 154 12.84 -11.62 12.20
CA ASP A 154 12.41 -12.68 11.29
C ASP A 154 11.80 -12.10 9.99
N LEU A 155 11.21 -10.89 10.07
CA LEU A 155 10.71 -10.16 8.92
C LEU A 155 11.11 -8.67 9.03
N THR A 156 11.57 -8.09 7.93
CA THR A 156 11.84 -6.65 7.82
C THR A 156 10.91 -6.04 6.78
N PHE A 157 10.12 -5.03 7.16
CA PHE A 157 9.22 -4.31 6.27
C PHE A 157 9.81 -2.98 5.82
N LEU A 158 9.87 -2.76 4.52
CA LEU A 158 10.22 -1.50 3.90
C LEU A 158 9.12 -1.12 2.89
N THR A 159 8.53 0.07 3.03
CA THR A 159 7.50 0.56 2.11
C THR A 159 8.12 1.54 1.12
N SER A 160 7.94 1.32 -0.19
CA SER A 160 8.48 2.16 -1.25
C SER A 160 7.56 2.21 -2.49
N PRO A 161 6.97 3.37 -2.81
CA PRO A 161 6.91 4.61 -2.03
C PRO A 161 6.23 4.45 -0.67
N ASN A 162 6.78 5.12 0.35
CA ASN A 162 6.32 4.96 1.73
C ASN A 162 4.95 5.61 1.96
N ASN A 163 4.17 5.05 2.84
CA ASN A 163 2.93 5.64 3.35
C ASN A 163 3.09 5.86 4.87
N PRO A 164 3.01 7.12 5.39
CA PRO A 164 2.31 8.27 4.80
C PRO A 164 3.18 9.31 4.09
N THR A 165 4.48 9.15 3.99
CA THR A 165 5.39 10.22 3.52
C THR A 165 5.39 10.38 2.00
N GLY A 166 5.14 9.32 1.25
CA GLY A 166 5.24 9.29 -0.21
C GLY A 166 6.66 9.04 -0.72
N THR A 167 7.68 9.05 0.13
CA THR A 167 9.08 8.93 -0.25
C THR A 167 9.42 7.55 -0.82
N ALA A 168 10.09 7.49 -1.97
CA ALA A 168 10.63 6.25 -2.52
C ALA A 168 11.97 5.91 -1.85
N ALA A 169 12.21 4.62 -1.63
CA ALA A 169 13.50 4.12 -1.16
C ALA A 169 14.46 3.96 -2.35
N PRO A 170 15.69 4.48 -2.27
CA PRO A 170 16.73 4.16 -3.26
C PRO A 170 16.99 2.64 -3.30
N ILE A 171 17.38 2.14 -4.47
CA ILE A 171 17.61 0.70 -4.63
C ILE A 171 18.77 0.21 -3.75
N GLU A 172 19.75 1.05 -3.50
CA GLU A 172 20.91 0.81 -2.63
C GLU A 172 20.47 0.59 -1.17
N LEU A 173 19.45 1.31 -0.72
CA LEU A 173 18.86 1.10 0.61
C LEU A 173 18.18 -0.27 0.69
N ILE A 174 17.37 -0.62 -0.32
CA ILE A 174 16.70 -1.92 -0.37
C ILE A 174 17.72 -3.06 -0.38
N GLU A 175 18.80 -2.89 -1.14
CA GLU A 175 19.90 -3.84 -1.21
C GLU A 175 20.63 -3.98 0.13
N ALA A 176 20.94 -2.86 0.80
CA ALA A 176 21.56 -2.87 2.13
C ALA A 176 20.68 -3.59 3.16
N VAL A 177 19.36 -3.37 3.12
CA VAL A 177 18.40 -4.08 3.98
C VAL A 177 18.41 -5.58 3.67
N CYS A 178 18.43 -5.98 2.38
CA CYS A 178 18.52 -7.41 2.02
C CYS A 178 19.81 -8.06 2.49
N VAL A 179 20.94 -7.35 2.42
CA VAL A 179 22.24 -7.88 2.89
C VAL A 179 22.27 -8.06 4.41
N ALA A 180 21.66 -7.12 5.15
CA ALA A 180 21.68 -7.13 6.62
C ALA A 180 20.64 -8.06 7.25
N ALA A 181 19.52 -8.32 6.56
CA ALA A 181 18.40 -9.04 7.13
C ALA A 181 18.69 -10.55 7.29
N PRO A 182 18.57 -11.12 8.50
CA PRO A 182 18.69 -12.56 8.71
C PRO A 182 17.43 -13.33 8.27
N GLY A 183 16.29 -12.62 8.20
CA GLY A 183 14.98 -13.16 7.85
C GLY A 183 14.43 -12.62 6.54
N LEU A 184 13.12 -12.71 6.37
CA LEU A 184 12.42 -12.26 5.16
C LEU A 184 12.42 -10.74 5.05
N VAL A 185 12.73 -10.19 3.87
CA VAL A 185 12.58 -8.77 3.57
C VAL A 185 11.32 -8.56 2.73
N VAL A 186 10.39 -7.74 3.20
CA VAL A 186 9.14 -7.41 2.51
C VAL A 186 9.19 -5.96 2.08
N VAL A 187 9.31 -5.73 0.77
CA VAL A 187 9.19 -4.40 0.18
C VAL A 187 7.75 -4.21 -0.30
N ASP A 188 7.02 -3.33 0.40
CA ASP A 188 5.64 -2.99 0.03
C ASP A 188 5.64 -1.87 -1.01
N GLU A 189 5.39 -2.26 -2.26
CA GLU A 189 5.35 -1.40 -3.44
C GLU A 189 3.91 -1.07 -3.88
N ALA A 190 2.99 -0.88 -2.94
CA ALA A 190 1.59 -0.56 -3.25
C ALA A 190 1.39 0.70 -4.10
N TYR A 191 2.40 1.56 -4.21
CA TYR A 191 2.36 2.82 -4.96
C TYR A 191 3.41 2.89 -6.07
N ALA A 192 4.06 1.81 -6.43
CA ALA A 192 5.20 1.80 -7.36
C ALA A 192 4.87 2.39 -8.74
N GLU A 193 3.64 2.19 -9.24
CA GLU A 193 3.20 2.75 -10.52
C GLU A 193 3.18 4.28 -10.53
N PHE A 194 3.10 4.93 -9.36
CA PHE A 194 3.12 6.40 -9.22
C PHE A 194 4.54 6.97 -9.07
N ALA A 195 5.54 6.15 -8.84
CA ALA A 195 6.92 6.61 -8.68
C ALA A 195 7.41 7.37 -9.91
N ARG A 196 8.35 8.29 -9.72
CA ARG A 196 8.96 9.05 -10.81
C ARG A 196 9.62 8.12 -11.80
N GLU A 197 9.67 8.56 -13.05
CA GLU A 197 10.34 7.81 -14.11
C GLU A 197 11.80 7.57 -13.74
N GLY A 198 12.27 6.35 -13.96
CA GLY A 198 13.62 5.93 -13.60
C GLY A 198 13.78 5.40 -12.16
N THR A 199 12.75 5.47 -11.30
CA THR A 199 12.79 4.83 -9.98
C THR A 199 12.76 3.30 -10.15
N PRO A 200 13.81 2.56 -9.75
CA PRO A 200 13.85 1.12 -9.92
C PRO A 200 12.92 0.42 -8.90
N SER A 201 12.28 -0.65 -9.35
CA SER A 201 11.52 -1.53 -8.46
C SER A 201 12.45 -2.54 -7.77
N ALA A 202 12.10 -2.93 -6.54
CA ALA A 202 12.73 -4.04 -5.83
C ALA A 202 12.64 -5.39 -6.57
N LEU A 203 11.74 -5.52 -7.54
CA LEU A 203 11.66 -6.69 -8.43
C LEU A 203 12.99 -7.00 -9.12
N THR A 204 13.81 -5.98 -9.41
CA THR A 204 15.14 -6.15 -10.01
C THR A 204 16.11 -6.92 -9.13
N LEU A 205 15.87 -6.96 -7.83
CA LEU A 205 16.73 -7.61 -6.84
C LEU A 205 16.32 -9.07 -6.54
N LEU A 206 15.12 -9.50 -6.93
CA LEU A 206 14.61 -10.86 -6.66
C LEU A 206 15.58 -11.99 -7.08
N PRO A 207 16.27 -11.91 -8.24
CA PRO A 207 17.20 -12.97 -8.64
C PRO A 207 18.42 -13.11 -7.72
N ARG A 208 18.76 -12.06 -6.95
CA ARG A 208 19.93 -12.02 -6.07
C ARG A 208 19.61 -12.36 -4.62
N TYR A 209 18.38 -12.09 -4.19
CA TYR A 209 17.96 -12.22 -2.79
C TYR A 209 16.73 -13.14 -2.67
N PRO A 210 16.90 -14.44 -2.45
CA PRO A 210 15.77 -15.40 -2.38
C PRO A 210 14.84 -15.17 -1.20
N HIS A 211 15.27 -14.41 -0.18
CA HIS A 211 14.46 -13.99 0.96
C HIS A 211 13.77 -12.61 0.76
N LEU A 212 13.86 -12.01 -0.44
CA LEU A 212 13.14 -10.80 -0.79
C LEU A 212 11.74 -11.14 -1.28
N VAL A 213 10.76 -10.37 -0.81
CA VAL A 213 9.36 -10.37 -1.23
C VAL A 213 8.97 -8.96 -1.65
N VAL A 214 8.35 -8.82 -2.80
CA VAL A 214 7.81 -7.53 -3.27
C VAL A 214 6.29 -7.63 -3.31
N THR A 215 5.57 -6.83 -2.50
CA THR A 215 4.11 -6.80 -2.49
C THR A 215 3.57 -5.68 -3.36
N ARG A 216 2.45 -5.92 -4.03
CA ARG A 216 1.74 -4.99 -4.92
C ARG A 216 0.23 -5.06 -4.72
N THR A 217 -0.51 -4.11 -5.28
CA THR A 217 -1.97 -4.08 -5.20
C THR A 217 -2.59 -3.43 -6.44
N MET A 218 -3.76 -3.92 -6.85
CA MET A 218 -4.56 -3.27 -7.88
C MET A 218 -5.49 -2.17 -7.31
N SER A 219 -5.46 -1.96 -5.99
CA SER A 219 -6.33 -0.98 -5.32
C SER A 219 -6.03 0.48 -5.68
N LYS A 220 -4.82 0.79 -6.17
CA LYS A 220 -4.33 2.16 -6.37
C LYS A 220 -4.26 2.53 -7.84
N ALA A 221 -3.19 2.16 -8.55
CA ALA A 221 -2.99 2.52 -9.95
C ALA A 221 -4.08 1.96 -10.88
N PHE A 222 -4.56 0.75 -10.61
CA PHE A 222 -5.59 0.10 -11.43
C PHE A 222 -7.03 0.59 -11.16
N ALA A 223 -7.25 1.49 -10.18
CA ALA A 223 -8.58 1.94 -9.78
C ALA A 223 -9.53 0.78 -9.36
N MET A 224 -8.98 -0.31 -8.80
CA MET A 224 -9.70 -1.54 -8.44
C MET A 224 -9.75 -1.77 -6.92
N ALA A 225 -9.86 -0.69 -6.13
CA ALA A 225 -9.91 -0.79 -4.66
C ALA A 225 -11.07 -1.68 -4.18
N GLY A 226 -12.23 -1.58 -4.82
CA GLY A 226 -13.42 -2.39 -4.52
C GLY A 226 -13.31 -3.87 -4.92
N ALA A 227 -12.44 -4.23 -5.87
CA ALA A 227 -12.24 -5.61 -6.32
C ALA A 227 -11.37 -6.45 -5.37
N ARG A 228 -10.66 -5.81 -4.41
CA ARG A 228 -9.85 -6.46 -3.39
C ARG A 228 -8.79 -7.41 -3.96
N ILE A 229 -7.85 -6.89 -4.73
CA ILE A 229 -6.77 -7.69 -5.33
C ILE A 229 -5.42 -7.14 -4.88
N GLY A 230 -4.62 -7.99 -4.25
CA GLY A 230 -3.23 -7.78 -3.92
C GLY A 230 -2.42 -9.00 -4.32
N TYR A 231 -1.14 -8.81 -4.51
CA TYR A 231 -0.25 -9.89 -4.93
C TYR A 231 1.18 -9.62 -4.47
N LEU A 232 2.00 -10.65 -4.52
CA LEU A 232 3.45 -10.54 -4.31
C LEU A 232 4.21 -11.31 -5.37
N ALA A 233 5.48 -10.91 -5.52
CA ALA A 233 6.49 -11.66 -6.23
C ALA A 233 7.62 -12.04 -5.24
N ALA A 234 8.05 -13.31 -5.28
CA ALA A 234 9.09 -13.86 -4.42
C ALA A 234 9.70 -15.12 -5.02
N ALA A 235 10.72 -15.68 -4.38
CA ALA A 235 11.22 -17.00 -4.71
C ALA A 235 10.13 -18.08 -4.53
N PRO A 236 10.11 -19.15 -5.36
CA PRO A 236 9.09 -20.20 -5.27
C PRO A 236 8.99 -20.84 -3.87
N GLU A 237 10.09 -20.94 -3.16
CA GLU A 237 10.16 -21.50 -1.80
C GLU A 237 9.35 -20.67 -0.78
N VAL A 238 9.27 -19.35 -0.97
CA VAL A 238 8.40 -18.47 -0.17
C VAL A 238 6.93 -18.75 -0.49
N ILE A 239 6.60 -18.85 -1.79
CA ILE A 239 5.22 -19.17 -2.22
C ILE A 239 4.73 -20.50 -1.63
N GLU A 240 5.58 -21.53 -1.63
CA GLU A 240 5.25 -22.84 -1.03
C GLU A 240 4.88 -22.72 0.45
N LYS A 241 5.53 -21.84 1.22
CA LYS A 241 5.18 -21.64 2.64
C LYS A 241 3.85 -20.95 2.84
N LEU A 242 3.46 -20.05 1.92
CA LEU A 242 2.15 -19.41 1.97
C LEU A 242 1.01 -20.41 1.76
N LEU A 243 1.23 -21.49 1.01
CA LEU A 243 0.25 -22.56 0.83
C LEU A 243 -0.13 -23.25 2.15
N LEU A 244 0.74 -23.20 3.18
CA LEU A 244 0.49 -23.81 4.48
C LEU A 244 -0.52 -23.04 5.33
N VAL A 245 -0.60 -21.72 5.14
CA VAL A 245 -1.41 -20.81 5.98
C VAL A 245 -2.63 -20.24 5.28
N ARG A 246 -2.66 -20.26 3.95
CA ARG A 246 -3.81 -19.79 3.21
C ARG A 246 -5.05 -20.65 3.47
N LEU A 247 -6.21 -20.03 3.53
CA LEU A 247 -7.45 -20.77 3.51
C LEU A 247 -7.72 -21.33 2.09
N PRO A 248 -8.23 -22.58 1.97
CA PRO A 248 -8.58 -23.11 0.65
C PRO A 248 -9.58 -22.20 -0.08
N TYR A 249 -9.35 -22.00 -1.38
CA TYR A 249 -10.26 -21.20 -2.22
C TYR A 249 -10.46 -19.76 -1.75
N HIS A 250 -9.45 -19.15 -1.11
CA HIS A 250 -9.52 -17.81 -0.50
C HIS A 250 -9.87 -16.71 -1.51
N LEU A 251 -9.47 -16.87 -2.80
CA LEU A 251 -9.71 -15.89 -3.85
C LEU A 251 -10.86 -16.35 -4.75
N SER A 252 -11.99 -15.61 -4.74
CA SER A 252 -13.21 -16.00 -5.45
C SER A 252 -13.02 -16.04 -6.97
N ALA A 253 -13.86 -16.82 -7.67
CA ALA A 253 -13.88 -16.86 -9.15
C ALA A 253 -14.12 -15.46 -9.74
N VAL A 254 -15.01 -14.67 -9.14
CA VAL A 254 -15.31 -13.30 -9.57
C VAL A 254 -14.10 -12.40 -9.41
N THR A 255 -13.40 -12.44 -8.27
CA THR A 255 -12.19 -11.65 -8.04
C THR A 255 -11.10 -12.01 -9.04
N GLN A 256 -10.89 -13.31 -9.32
CA GLN A 256 -9.91 -13.76 -10.32
C GLN A 256 -10.28 -13.24 -11.72
N ALA A 257 -11.55 -13.34 -12.13
CA ALA A 257 -12.03 -12.86 -13.42
C ALA A 257 -11.86 -11.34 -13.59
N VAL A 258 -12.24 -10.56 -12.58
CA VAL A 258 -12.07 -9.10 -12.57
C VAL A 258 -10.59 -8.70 -12.69
N ALA A 259 -9.71 -9.37 -11.94
CA ALA A 259 -8.28 -9.11 -11.99
C ALA A 259 -7.70 -9.35 -13.38
N ARG A 260 -8.03 -10.48 -13.99
CA ARG A 260 -7.56 -10.86 -15.33
C ARG A 260 -8.06 -9.90 -16.40
N ALA A 261 -9.34 -9.51 -16.35
CA ALA A 261 -9.90 -8.50 -17.25
C ALA A 261 -9.18 -7.14 -17.13
N ALA A 262 -8.85 -6.73 -15.90
CA ALA A 262 -8.13 -5.49 -15.66
C ALA A 262 -6.67 -5.55 -16.14
N LEU A 263 -5.98 -6.68 -15.97
CA LEU A 263 -4.62 -6.90 -16.46
C LEU A 263 -4.55 -6.89 -17.99
N ALA A 264 -5.52 -7.52 -18.68
CA ALA A 264 -5.62 -7.51 -20.14
C ALA A 264 -5.75 -6.08 -20.73
N LEU A 265 -6.24 -5.11 -19.94
CA LEU A 265 -6.42 -3.72 -20.32
C LEU A 265 -5.59 -2.76 -19.45
N ALA A 266 -4.49 -3.22 -18.87
CA ALA A 266 -3.67 -2.48 -17.89
C ALA A 266 -3.25 -1.08 -18.38
N ALA A 267 -3.03 -0.89 -19.67
CA ALA A 267 -2.66 0.40 -20.26
C ALA A 267 -3.71 1.51 -19.98
N GLU A 268 -4.99 1.15 -19.86
CA GLU A 268 -6.06 2.14 -19.65
C GLU A 268 -6.04 2.76 -18.24
N PRO A 269 -6.10 1.99 -17.14
CA PRO A 269 -5.95 2.56 -15.81
C PRO A 269 -4.58 3.22 -15.60
N LEU A 270 -3.51 2.66 -16.15
CA LEU A 270 -2.16 3.23 -16.04
C LEU A 270 -2.01 4.57 -16.77
N ALA A 271 -2.79 4.86 -17.80
CA ALA A 271 -2.83 6.18 -18.43
C ALA A 271 -3.32 7.29 -17.47
N THR A 272 -4.09 6.96 -16.43
CA THR A 272 -4.51 7.92 -15.40
C THR A 272 -3.38 8.25 -14.42
N VAL A 273 -2.42 7.36 -14.26
CA VAL A 273 -1.27 7.52 -13.35
C VAL A 273 -0.43 8.73 -13.77
N THR A 274 -0.19 8.93 -15.06
CA THR A 274 0.56 10.09 -15.56
C THR A 274 -0.12 11.41 -15.18
N LYS A 275 -1.46 11.46 -15.28
CA LYS A 275 -2.24 12.65 -14.87
C LYS A 275 -2.08 12.91 -13.37
N LEU A 276 -2.19 11.84 -12.55
CA LEU A 276 -2.04 11.95 -11.10
C LEU A 276 -0.61 12.33 -10.68
N ARG A 277 0.42 11.89 -11.40
CA ARG A 277 1.80 12.36 -11.18
C ARG A 277 1.93 13.87 -11.42
N THR A 278 1.38 14.36 -12.53
CA THR A 278 1.40 15.80 -12.86
C THR A 278 0.65 16.63 -11.80
N GLU A 279 -0.54 16.20 -11.40
CA GLU A 279 -1.31 16.86 -10.34
C GLU A 279 -0.60 16.83 -8.99
N ARG A 280 0.03 15.70 -8.63
CA ARG A 280 0.85 15.57 -7.42
C ARG A 280 1.99 16.59 -7.40
N ASP A 281 2.76 16.65 -8.48
CA ASP A 281 3.94 17.52 -8.55
C ASP A 281 3.52 18.99 -8.51
N GLY A 282 2.41 19.32 -9.18
CA GLY A 282 1.78 20.66 -9.09
C GLY A 282 1.26 20.99 -7.68
N LEU A 283 0.70 20.00 -6.98
CA LEU A 283 0.25 20.16 -5.60
C LEU A 283 1.42 20.37 -4.63
N VAL A 284 2.51 19.62 -4.76
CA VAL A 284 3.73 19.79 -3.96
C VAL A 284 4.30 21.21 -4.14
N ALA A 285 4.44 21.66 -5.38
CA ALA A 285 4.93 23.01 -5.67
C ALA A 285 4.01 24.10 -5.07
N TRP A 286 2.70 23.90 -5.19
CA TRP A 286 1.70 24.85 -4.66
C TRP A 286 1.74 24.93 -3.12
N LEU A 287 1.83 23.81 -2.41
CA LEU A 287 1.93 23.78 -0.95
C LEU A 287 3.21 24.45 -0.46
N ARG A 288 4.35 24.15 -1.09
CA ARG A 288 5.65 24.79 -0.77
C ARG A 288 5.63 26.31 -0.99
N HIS A 289 4.96 26.78 -2.07
CA HIS A 289 4.81 28.23 -2.33
C HIS A 289 4.02 28.95 -1.21
N ARG A 290 3.21 28.21 -0.44
CA ARG A 290 2.50 28.73 0.74
C ARG A 290 3.29 28.66 2.03
N GLY A 291 4.55 28.26 1.96
CA GLY A 291 5.43 28.14 3.13
C GLY A 291 5.18 26.91 3.99
N LEU A 292 4.41 25.92 3.48
CA LEU A 292 4.17 24.68 4.20
C LEU A 292 5.32 23.68 3.99
N SER A 293 5.65 22.93 5.03
CA SER A 293 6.53 21.77 4.92
C SER A 293 5.84 20.66 4.14
N VAL A 294 6.54 20.06 3.18
CA VAL A 294 5.99 19.04 2.28
C VAL A 294 7.03 17.94 2.05
N ALA A 295 6.65 16.71 2.33
CA ALA A 295 7.48 15.56 1.99
C ALA A 295 7.52 15.34 0.48
N ASP A 296 8.69 14.95 -0.05
CA ASP A 296 8.79 14.53 -1.45
C ASP A 296 7.98 13.25 -1.67
N SER A 297 7.07 13.30 -2.65
CA SER A 297 6.19 12.17 -2.90
C SER A 297 6.40 11.55 -4.27
N ASP A 298 6.46 10.23 -4.27
CA ASP A 298 6.40 9.32 -5.40
C ASP A 298 5.13 8.45 -5.41
N ALA A 299 4.14 8.82 -4.55
CA ALA A 299 2.86 8.14 -4.44
C ALA A 299 1.71 8.96 -5.06
N ASN A 300 0.47 8.53 -4.90
CA ASN A 300 -0.72 9.28 -5.29
C ASN A 300 -1.30 10.15 -4.15
N PHE A 301 -0.46 10.58 -3.24
CA PHE A 301 -0.80 11.46 -2.11
C PHE A 301 0.40 12.31 -1.73
N VAL A 302 0.16 13.33 -0.92
CA VAL A 302 1.18 14.24 -0.38
C VAL A 302 1.02 14.36 1.12
N LEU A 303 2.12 14.19 1.88
CA LEU A 303 2.21 14.51 3.29
C LEU A 303 2.69 15.96 3.42
N PHE A 304 1.93 16.78 4.16
CA PHE A 304 2.20 18.20 4.29
C PHE A 304 1.84 18.69 5.70
N GLY A 305 2.44 19.78 6.14
CA GLY A 305 2.11 20.27 7.47
C GLY A 305 3.14 21.14 8.13
N GLU A 306 3.42 20.68 9.34
CA GLU A 306 3.96 21.30 10.52
C GLU A 306 3.01 22.34 11.12
N PHE A 307 1.71 22.02 11.10
CA PHE A 307 0.67 22.84 11.71
C PHE A 307 0.77 22.86 13.24
N ASP A 308 0.43 23.98 13.89
CA ASP A 308 0.33 24.04 15.35
C ASP A 308 -0.77 23.11 15.88
N SER A 309 -1.88 23.03 15.15
CA SER A 309 -2.95 22.07 15.39
C SER A 309 -3.40 21.43 14.08
N ARG A 310 -2.88 20.24 13.77
CA ARG A 310 -3.33 19.50 12.59
C ARG A 310 -4.83 19.21 12.63
N HIS A 311 -5.39 18.96 13.82
CA HIS A 311 -6.81 18.67 13.97
C HIS A 311 -7.68 19.88 13.63
N ALA A 312 -7.28 21.10 14.01
CA ALA A 312 -8.00 22.32 13.64
C ALA A 312 -8.01 22.53 12.11
N VAL A 313 -6.88 22.29 11.45
CA VAL A 313 -6.80 22.36 9.97
C VAL A 313 -7.64 21.27 9.33
N TRP A 314 -7.57 20.02 9.83
CA TRP A 314 -8.39 18.92 9.34
C TRP A 314 -9.88 19.20 9.47
N GLN A 315 -10.33 19.69 10.64
CA GLN A 315 -11.73 20.06 10.88
C GLN A 315 -12.17 21.22 9.98
N GLY A 316 -11.33 22.24 9.83
CA GLY A 316 -11.61 23.38 8.95
C GLY A 316 -11.77 22.98 7.48
N LEU A 317 -10.99 22.00 7.01
CA LEU A 317 -11.16 21.40 5.67
C LEU A 317 -12.46 20.60 5.58
N LEU A 318 -12.76 19.79 6.60
CA LEU A 318 -13.99 18.99 6.66
C LEU A 318 -15.24 19.87 6.65
N ASP A 319 -15.25 20.97 7.40
CA ASP A 319 -16.36 21.93 7.44
C ASP A 319 -16.61 22.60 6.08
N ARG A 320 -15.60 22.59 5.19
CA ARG A 320 -15.68 23.06 3.80
C ARG A 320 -15.91 21.93 2.79
N GLY A 321 -16.29 20.75 3.28
CA GLY A 321 -16.62 19.60 2.44
C GLY A 321 -15.42 18.86 1.85
N VAL A 322 -14.21 19.00 2.43
CA VAL A 322 -13.00 18.33 1.97
C VAL A 322 -12.46 17.42 3.08
N LEU A 323 -12.46 16.12 2.84
CA LEU A 323 -11.96 15.11 3.77
C LEU A 323 -10.53 14.69 3.42
N VAL A 324 -9.58 15.05 4.25
CA VAL A 324 -8.18 14.58 4.21
C VAL A 324 -7.88 13.63 5.37
N ARG A 325 -6.65 13.12 5.49
CA ARG A 325 -6.28 12.14 6.51
C ARG A 325 -5.38 12.73 7.58
N GLU A 326 -5.78 12.59 8.86
CA GLU A 326 -4.88 12.76 9.99
C GLU A 326 -4.04 11.49 10.15
N VAL A 327 -2.83 11.49 9.59
CA VAL A 327 -1.89 10.37 9.64
C VAL A 327 -0.45 10.89 9.53
N GLY A 328 0.51 10.08 9.96
CA GLY A 328 1.92 10.47 10.00
C GLY A 328 2.30 11.11 11.33
N PRO A 329 3.43 11.82 11.39
CA PRO A 329 3.90 12.48 12.60
C PRO A 329 2.87 13.50 13.13
N PRO A 330 2.91 13.85 14.43
CA PRO A 330 2.17 14.97 14.94
C PRO A 330 2.40 16.22 14.07
N ARG A 331 1.36 17.05 13.89
CA ARG A 331 1.39 18.29 13.09
C ARG A 331 1.30 18.11 11.57
N TRP A 332 1.26 16.86 11.04
CA TRP A 332 1.17 16.57 9.61
C TRP A 332 -0.20 16.02 9.19
N LEU A 333 -0.60 16.34 7.97
CA LEU A 333 -1.77 15.79 7.28
C LEU A 333 -1.36 15.14 5.96
N ARG A 334 -2.14 14.15 5.51
CA ARG A 334 -1.96 13.54 4.20
C ARG A 334 -3.19 13.79 3.33
N VAL A 335 -2.97 14.31 2.12
CA VAL A 335 -4.01 14.51 1.10
C VAL A 335 -3.76 13.58 -0.08
N THR A 336 -4.79 12.85 -0.50
CA THR A 336 -4.78 12.07 -1.74
C THR A 336 -4.85 13.02 -2.94
N VAL A 337 -4.15 12.70 -4.01
CA VAL A 337 -4.23 13.46 -5.27
C VAL A 337 -5.53 13.07 -5.98
N GLY A 338 -6.42 14.04 -6.14
CA GLY A 338 -7.71 13.90 -6.80
C GLY A 338 -7.68 14.35 -8.26
N THR A 339 -8.87 14.51 -8.83
CA THR A 339 -9.08 15.19 -10.12
C THR A 339 -8.70 16.66 -10.02
N PRO A 340 -8.47 17.38 -11.15
CA PRO A 340 -8.22 18.83 -11.12
C PRO A 340 -9.29 19.63 -10.36
N GLN A 341 -10.55 19.21 -10.45
CA GLN A 341 -11.66 19.84 -9.73
C GLN A 341 -11.56 19.64 -8.22
N GLU A 342 -11.27 18.40 -7.78
CA GLU A 342 -11.07 18.08 -6.36
C GLU A 342 -9.84 18.79 -5.80
N MET A 343 -8.76 18.89 -6.59
CA MET A 343 -7.56 19.63 -6.19
C MET A 343 -7.81 21.14 -6.10
N ALA A 344 -8.62 21.72 -6.98
CA ALA A 344 -9.03 23.12 -6.89
C ALA A 344 -9.85 23.38 -5.62
N ALA A 345 -10.82 22.51 -5.32
CA ALA A 345 -11.62 22.61 -4.10
C ALA A 345 -10.76 22.47 -2.82
N PHE A 346 -9.84 21.52 -2.78
CA PHE A 346 -8.90 21.36 -1.67
C PHE A 346 -8.06 22.63 -1.48
N LYS A 347 -7.48 23.17 -2.56
CA LYS A 347 -6.63 24.38 -2.51
C LYS A 347 -7.40 25.57 -1.99
N SER A 348 -8.64 25.79 -2.47
CA SER A 348 -9.50 26.88 -1.99
C SER A 348 -9.83 26.73 -0.51
N ALA A 349 -10.25 25.54 -0.09
CA ALA A 349 -10.57 25.26 1.30
C ALA A 349 -9.36 25.46 2.24
N LEU A 350 -8.16 25.00 1.83
CA LEU A 350 -6.95 25.16 2.62
C LEU A 350 -6.53 26.62 2.74
N ASP A 351 -6.63 27.42 1.67
CA ASP A 351 -6.33 28.86 1.70
C ASP A 351 -7.23 29.59 2.70
N GLU A 352 -8.54 29.29 2.71
CA GLU A 352 -9.48 29.88 3.66
C GLU A 352 -9.18 29.47 5.12
N VAL A 353 -8.84 28.20 5.35
CA VAL A 353 -8.48 27.71 6.69
C VAL A 353 -7.24 28.43 7.20
N LEU A 354 -6.19 28.52 6.37
CA LEU A 354 -4.92 29.18 6.76
C LEU A 354 -5.06 30.69 6.97
N SER A 355 -6.03 31.33 6.28
CA SER A 355 -6.29 32.77 6.44
C SER A 355 -7.12 33.09 7.70
N SER A 356 -7.75 32.06 8.29
CA SER A 356 -8.62 32.20 9.46
C SER A 356 -7.92 31.80 10.78
N THR A 357 -6.68 31.31 10.65
CA THR A 357 -5.83 30.86 11.78
C THR A 357 -4.74 31.90 12.01
#